data_43204cba2e40994f9c5b41267d3d0723
#
_entry.id   43204cba2e40994f9c5b41267d3d0723
#
_cell.length_a   1.000
_cell.length_b   1.000
_cell.length_c   1.000
_cell.angle_alpha   90.00
_cell.angle_beta   90.00
_cell.angle_gamma   90.00
#
_symmetry.space_group_name_H-M   'P 1'
#
loop_
_entity.id
_entity.type
_entity.pdbx_description
1 polymer ?
#
loop_
_entity_poly.entity_id
_entity_poly.type
_entity_poly.pdbx_seq_one_letter_code
_entity_poly.pdbx_strand_id
1 'polypeptide(L)'
;MRAVAQRRGQPLFRARLLDAYGSRCAITGCSAVEVLEAAHVLPYRGDHTDRIDNGLLLRADLHTLFDCGLLWVTEEQTVALAPSLL
;
A
#
# COMPACT_ATOMS: atom_id res chain seq x y z
N MET A 1 0.96 13.56 14.75
CA MET A 1 -0.02 12.99 13.83
C MET A 1 0.19 13.45 12.40
N ARG A 2 0.80 14.60 12.21
CA ARG A 2 1.01 15.14 10.87
C ARG A 2 1.84 14.23 9.97
N ALA A 3 2.87 13.60 10.51
CA ALA A 3 3.74 12.73 9.73
C ALA A 3 2.96 11.56 9.13
N VAL A 4 2.00 11.03 9.88
CA VAL A 4 1.16 9.93 9.40
C VAL A 4 0.35 10.36 8.19
N ALA A 5 -0.26 11.56 8.26
CA ALA A 5 -1.08 12.05 7.15
C ALA A 5 -0.25 12.22 5.87
N GLN A 6 0.99 12.64 6.01
CA GLN A 6 1.87 12.84 4.85
C GLN A 6 2.26 11.54 4.17
N ARG A 7 2.16 10.41 4.86
CA ARG A 7 2.57 9.12 4.33
C ARG A 7 1.45 8.35 3.65
N ARG A 8 0.24 8.91 3.60
CA ARG A 8 -0.92 8.21 3.03
C ARG A 8 -0.86 8.08 1.52
N GLY A 9 0.08 8.77 0.89
CA GLY A 9 0.20 8.78 -0.55
C GLY A 9 -0.56 9.92 -1.19
N GLN A 10 -0.58 9.95 -2.50
CA GLN A 10 -1.25 10.98 -3.27
C GLN A 10 -2.78 10.85 -3.07
N PRO A 11 -3.48 11.95 -2.72
CA PRO A 11 -4.89 11.86 -2.31
C PRO A 11 -5.83 11.22 -3.32
N LEU A 12 -5.73 11.57 -4.60
CA LEU A 12 -6.62 11.01 -5.60
C LEU A 12 -6.33 9.52 -5.84
N PHE A 13 -5.06 9.15 -5.90
CA PHE A 13 -4.65 7.76 -6.04
C PHE A 13 -5.15 6.94 -4.86
N ARG A 14 -4.97 7.48 -3.64
CA ARG A 14 -5.46 6.82 -2.44
C ARG A 14 -6.98 6.63 -2.49
N ALA A 15 -7.71 7.65 -2.91
CA ALA A 15 -9.18 7.57 -2.98
C ALA A 15 -9.61 6.46 -3.94
N ARG A 16 -8.93 6.34 -5.07
CA ARG A 16 -9.23 5.30 -6.05
C ARG A 16 -8.94 3.92 -5.51
N LEU A 17 -7.87 3.76 -4.75
CA LEU A 17 -7.54 2.47 -4.14
C LEU A 17 -8.51 2.12 -3.02
N LEU A 18 -8.94 3.10 -2.22
CA LEU A 18 -9.97 2.86 -1.21
C LEU A 18 -11.23 2.29 -1.86
N ASP A 19 -11.65 2.87 -2.98
CA ASP A 19 -12.82 2.39 -3.70
C ASP A 19 -12.57 0.99 -4.26
N ALA A 20 -11.44 0.77 -4.91
CA ALA A 20 -11.15 -0.51 -5.58
C ALA A 20 -11.00 -1.66 -4.59
N TYR A 21 -10.49 -1.40 -3.40
CA TYR A 21 -10.25 -2.42 -2.37
C TYR A 21 -11.34 -2.49 -1.31
N GLY A 22 -12.45 -1.76 -1.50
CA GLY A 22 -13.54 -1.75 -0.54
C GLY A 22 -13.12 -1.21 0.82
N SER A 23 -12.21 -0.23 0.84
CA SER A 23 -11.70 0.42 2.05
C SER A 23 -11.08 -0.57 3.03
N ARG A 24 -10.41 -1.61 2.52
CA ARG A 24 -9.73 -2.61 3.34
C ARG A 24 -8.32 -2.81 2.87
N CYS A 25 -7.41 -3.02 3.83
CA CYS A 25 -6.03 -3.38 3.52
C CYS A 25 -6.00 -4.63 2.64
N ALA A 26 -5.22 -4.61 1.58
CA ALA A 26 -5.14 -5.71 0.62
C ALA A 26 -4.60 -7.00 1.25
N ILE A 27 -3.82 -6.89 2.33
CA ILE A 27 -3.18 -8.03 2.98
C ILE A 27 -3.95 -8.48 4.21
N THR A 28 -4.29 -7.54 5.10
CA THR A 28 -4.88 -7.88 6.40
C THR A 28 -6.39 -7.77 6.44
N GLY A 29 -6.98 -7.07 5.49
CA GLY A 29 -8.41 -6.76 5.53
C GLY A 29 -8.78 -5.68 6.55
N CYS A 30 -7.79 -5.04 7.16
CA CYS A 30 -8.04 -3.96 8.12
C CYS A 30 -8.88 -2.87 7.48
N SER A 31 -9.96 -2.46 8.16
CA SER A 31 -10.89 -1.46 7.64
C SER A 31 -10.76 -0.10 8.34
N ALA A 32 -9.72 0.09 9.15
CA ALA A 32 -9.45 1.37 9.76
C ALA A 32 -8.80 2.28 8.71
N VAL A 33 -9.65 3.00 7.95
CA VAL A 33 -9.17 3.78 6.80
C VAL A 33 -8.13 4.83 7.18
N GLU A 34 -8.13 5.26 8.43
CA GLU A 34 -7.16 6.25 8.91
C GLU A 34 -5.71 5.77 8.82
N VAL A 35 -5.50 4.46 8.80
CA VAL A 35 -4.14 3.88 8.73
C VAL A 35 -3.87 3.21 7.39
N LEU A 36 -4.76 3.36 6.40
CA LEU A 36 -4.57 2.77 5.08
C LEU A 36 -3.86 3.76 4.18
N GLU A 37 -2.86 3.27 3.46
CA GLU A 37 -2.02 4.09 2.61
C GLU A 37 -1.97 3.51 1.20
N ALA A 38 -1.77 4.39 0.22
CA ALA A 38 -1.62 4.00 -1.17
C ALA A 38 -0.16 3.69 -1.46
N ALA A 39 0.13 2.44 -1.79
CA ALA A 39 1.48 1.99 -2.11
C ALA A 39 1.60 1.74 -3.60
N HIS A 40 2.71 2.18 -4.21
CA HIS A 40 3.00 1.88 -5.61
C HIS A 40 3.75 0.55 -5.70
N VAL A 41 3.28 -0.34 -6.56
CA VAL A 41 3.99 -1.61 -6.82
C VAL A 41 5.31 -1.31 -7.52
N LEU A 42 5.25 -0.54 -8.63
CA LEU A 42 6.43 0.03 -9.24
C LEU A 42 6.60 1.46 -8.72
N PRO A 43 7.82 1.91 -8.46
CA PRO A 43 8.06 3.20 -7.84
C PRO A 43 7.39 4.35 -8.55
N TYR A 44 6.99 5.36 -7.80
CA TYR A 44 6.37 6.56 -8.35
C TYR A 44 7.33 7.25 -9.33
N ARG A 45 6.83 7.56 -10.52
CA ARG A 45 7.59 8.26 -11.56
C ARG A 45 6.70 9.23 -12.31
N GLY A 46 5.79 9.89 -11.60
CA GLY A 46 4.85 10.82 -12.18
C GLY A 46 3.44 10.28 -12.18
N ASP A 47 2.50 11.08 -12.64
CA ASP A 47 1.07 10.76 -12.54
C ASP A 47 0.69 9.49 -13.27
N HIS A 48 1.44 9.12 -14.32
CA HIS A 48 1.15 7.91 -15.08
C HIS A 48 1.35 6.62 -14.26
N THR A 49 2.03 6.71 -13.11
CA THR A 49 2.21 5.56 -12.22
C THR A 49 1.09 5.46 -11.18
N ASP A 50 0.20 6.46 -11.12
CA ASP A 50 -0.93 6.46 -10.19
C ASP A 50 -2.12 5.71 -10.80
N ARG A 51 -1.91 4.41 -11.06
CA ARG A 51 -2.91 3.54 -11.66
C ARG A 51 -3.30 2.48 -10.66
N ILE A 52 -4.58 2.08 -10.70
CA ILE A 52 -5.09 1.05 -9.79
C ILE A 52 -4.31 -0.24 -9.93
N ASP A 53 -3.92 -0.61 -11.16
CA ASP A 53 -3.14 -1.83 -11.39
C ASP A 53 -1.68 -1.71 -10.96
N ASN A 54 -1.26 -0.53 -10.51
CA ASN A 54 0.06 -0.31 -9.93
C ASN A 54 -0.05 0.08 -8.47
N GLY A 55 -1.16 -0.21 -7.82
CA GLY A 55 -1.39 0.23 -6.47
C GLY A 55 -1.86 -0.89 -5.54
N LEU A 56 -1.42 -0.80 -4.30
CA LEU A 56 -1.90 -1.63 -3.21
C LEU A 56 -2.37 -0.72 -2.09
N LEU A 57 -3.54 -1.01 -1.55
CA LEU A 57 -4.00 -0.32 -0.34
C LEU A 57 -3.48 -1.09 0.85
N LEU A 58 -2.56 -0.50 1.61
CA LEU A 58 -1.87 -1.19 2.68
C LEU A 58 -1.98 -0.42 3.99
N ARG A 59 -2.10 -1.16 5.08
CA ARG A 59 -1.94 -0.58 6.41
C ARG A 59 -0.53 0.03 6.51
N ALA A 60 -0.42 1.12 7.26
CA ALA A 60 0.80 1.94 7.27
C ALA A 60 2.08 1.15 7.60
N ASP A 61 2.01 0.22 8.56
CA ASP A 61 3.17 -0.59 8.92
C ASP A 61 3.58 -1.53 7.77
N LEU A 62 2.61 -2.11 7.07
CA LEU A 62 2.90 -2.97 5.93
C LEU A 62 3.43 -2.18 4.75
N HIS A 63 2.94 -0.96 4.56
CA HIS A 63 3.46 -0.08 3.52
C HIS A 63 4.94 0.23 3.76
N THR A 64 5.31 0.48 5.02
CA THR A 64 6.71 0.71 5.38
C THR A 64 7.56 -0.52 5.06
N LEU A 65 7.10 -1.71 5.43
CA LEU A 65 7.83 -2.94 5.13
C LEU A 65 7.97 -3.17 3.63
N PHE A 66 6.91 -2.87 2.89
CA PHE A 66 6.92 -3.02 1.43
C PHE A 66 7.96 -2.09 0.80
N ASP A 67 7.99 -0.82 1.22
CA ASP A 67 8.94 0.15 0.69
C ASP A 67 10.38 -0.19 1.07
N CYS A 68 10.58 -0.86 2.21
CA CYS A 68 11.90 -1.30 2.64
C CYS A 68 12.37 -2.60 1.97
N GLY A 69 11.52 -3.20 1.13
CA GLY A 69 11.87 -4.47 0.49
C GLY A 69 11.80 -5.67 1.42
N LEU A 70 11.16 -5.52 2.59
CA LEU A 70 11.05 -6.58 3.59
C LEU A 70 9.76 -7.40 3.43
N LEU A 71 8.85 -6.91 2.61
CA LEU A 71 7.59 -7.57 2.30
C LEU A 71 7.32 -7.36 0.81
N TRP A 72 6.83 -8.38 0.12
CA TRP A 72 6.43 -8.22 -1.29
C TRP A 72 5.30 -9.18 -1.62
N VAL A 73 4.65 -8.93 -2.75
CA VAL A 73 3.57 -9.77 -3.26
C VAL A 73 4.10 -10.54 -4.46
N THR A 74 3.95 -11.86 -4.44
CA THR A 74 4.45 -12.71 -5.51
C THR A 74 3.50 -12.71 -6.70
N GLU A 75 3.95 -13.31 -7.82
CA GLU A 75 3.10 -13.45 -9.02
C GLU A 75 1.86 -14.28 -8.74
N GLU A 76 1.93 -15.19 -7.76
CA GLU A 76 0.80 -16.01 -7.35
C GLU A 76 -0.13 -15.26 -6.40
N GLN A 77 0.12 -13.96 -6.18
CA GLN A 77 -0.67 -13.09 -5.30
C GLN A 77 -0.62 -13.55 -3.84
N THR A 78 0.52 -14.08 -3.42
CA THR A 78 0.78 -14.40 -2.02
C THR A 78 1.77 -13.41 -1.45
N VAL A 79 1.73 -13.25 -0.13
CA VAL A 79 2.63 -12.34 0.57
C VAL A 79 3.88 -13.08 1.00
N ALA A 80 5.05 -12.51 0.71
CA ALA A 80 6.33 -13.05 1.15
C ALA A 80 7.01 -12.04 2.05
N LEU A 81 7.68 -12.53 3.08
CA LEU A 81 8.40 -11.71 4.05
C LEU A 81 9.87 -12.05 4.03
N ALA A 82 10.71 -11.04 4.28
CA ALA A 82 12.14 -11.27 4.42
C ALA A 82 12.41 -12.21 5.61
N PRO A 83 13.39 -13.11 5.49
CA PRO A 83 13.70 -14.05 6.58
C PRO A 83 13.97 -13.36 7.91
N SER A 84 14.49 -12.14 7.90
CA SER A 84 14.78 -11.40 9.12
C SER A 84 13.53 -11.07 9.94
N LEU A 85 12.33 -11.16 9.31
CA LEU A 85 11.07 -10.89 10.00
C LEU A 85 10.43 -12.17 10.55
N LEU A 86 10.97 -13.30 10.22
CA LEU A 86 10.44 -14.60 10.68
C LEU A 86 11.20 -15.07 11.90
#